data_3f22279f01ab1740753e933c3cd2ee28
#
_entry.id   3f22279f01ab1740753e933c3cd2ee28
#
_cell.length_a   1.000
_cell.length_b   1.000
_cell.length_c   1.000
_cell.angle_alpha   90.00
_cell.angle_beta   90.00
_cell.angle_gamma   90.00
#
_symmetry.space_group_name_H-M   'P 1'
#
loop_
_entity.id
_entity.type
_entity.pdbx_description
1 polymer ?
#
loop_
_entity_poly.entity_id
_entity_poly.type
_entity_poly.pdbx_seq_one_letter_code
_entity_poly.pdbx_strand_id
1 'polypeptide(L)'
;HPAVMGTVSEDSGLSVSINSLSPRIITDENELVITGTVRNDSPTTLANISLEVFVANETPISVPALTTALSDDEPDATHAASSVARGATTSFEIRIPTSSLPLTDAEEWGPRVTTVTATSGEYSGKDRSIIVWDSGAQVSASRVNTVIPWTSTSTTQDQGERSAVLSLASASGVTLAVDPLLIPRGPQPTATPSPS
;
A
#
# COMPACT_ATOMS: atom_id res chain seq x y z
N HIS A 1 -12.52 -9.93 7.65
CA HIS A 1 -12.41 -8.82 8.61
C HIS A 1 -11.20 -7.99 8.21
N PRO A 2 -11.35 -6.72 7.79
CA PRO A 2 -10.21 -5.83 7.67
C PRO A 2 -9.73 -5.50 9.09
N ALA A 3 -8.43 -5.67 9.31
CA ALA A 3 -7.77 -5.23 10.53
C ALA A 3 -7.82 -3.69 10.56
N VAL A 4 -8.56 -3.14 11.49
CA VAL A 4 -8.49 -1.73 11.85
C VAL A 4 -7.16 -1.55 12.57
N MET A 5 -6.16 -1.00 11.89
CA MET A 5 -4.98 -0.45 12.57
C MET A 5 -5.46 0.74 13.39
N GLY A 6 -5.40 0.58 14.73
CA GLY A 6 -5.69 1.65 15.65
C GLY A 6 -4.69 2.78 15.43
N THR A 7 -5.16 3.89 14.88
CA THR A 7 -4.43 5.14 14.85
C THR A 7 -4.31 5.64 16.28
N VAL A 8 -3.09 5.88 16.75
CA VAL A 8 -2.86 6.68 17.95
C VAL A 8 -3.27 8.10 17.55
N SER A 9 -4.48 8.49 17.96
CA SER A 9 -5.02 9.81 17.74
C SER A 9 -4.32 10.77 18.68
N GLU A 10 -3.52 11.66 18.15
CA GLU A 10 -3.15 12.90 18.85
C GLU A 10 -4.24 13.96 18.66
N ASP A 11 -5.50 13.53 18.61
CA ASP A 11 -6.63 14.42 18.39
C ASP A 11 -6.94 15.17 19.69
N SER A 12 -6.77 16.47 19.66
CA SER A 12 -7.07 17.38 20.73
C SER A 12 -8.34 18.15 20.36
N GLY A 13 -9.52 17.54 20.62
CA GLY A 13 -10.82 18.17 20.45
C GLY A 13 -11.34 18.33 18.99
N LEU A 14 -10.57 17.92 17.99
CA LEU A 14 -10.99 17.75 16.60
C LEU A 14 -10.65 16.33 16.14
N SER A 15 -11.56 15.70 15.42
CA SER A 15 -11.33 14.42 14.75
C SER A 15 -11.49 14.59 13.25
N VAL A 16 -10.48 14.20 12.48
CA VAL A 16 -10.50 14.20 11.01
C VAL A 16 -10.66 12.78 10.50
N SER A 17 -11.43 12.59 9.44
CA SER A 17 -11.52 11.32 8.74
C SER A 17 -11.49 11.54 7.24
N ILE A 18 -10.53 10.92 6.56
CA ILE A 18 -10.44 10.90 5.11
C ILE A 18 -11.33 9.77 4.60
N ASN A 19 -12.37 10.11 3.85
CA ASN A 19 -13.32 9.15 3.31
C ASN A 19 -12.87 8.60 1.96
N SER A 20 -12.32 9.46 1.10
CA SER A 20 -11.77 9.03 -0.19
C SER A 20 -10.65 9.94 -0.69
N LEU A 21 -9.80 9.35 -1.50
CA LEU A 21 -8.77 10.00 -2.32
C LEU A 21 -9.02 9.57 -3.78
N SER A 22 -9.11 10.51 -4.69
CA SER A 22 -9.39 10.23 -6.09
C SER A 22 -8.60 11.18 -7.02
N PRO A 23 -7.92 10.62 -8.04
CA PRO A 23 -7.67 9.21 -8.25
C PRO A 23 -6.72 8.64 -7.19
N ARG A 24 -6.72 7.32 -6.99
CA ARG A 24 -5.75 6.66 -6.10
C ARG A 24 -4.37 6.52 -6.72
N ILE A 25 -4.30 6.54 -8.04
CA ILE A 25 -3.05 6.58 -8.81
C ILE A 25 -3.00 7.96 -9.46
N ILE A 26 -2.01 8.74 -9.09
CA ILE A 26 -1.81 10.10 -9.56
C ILE A 26 -0.75 10.12 -10.63
N THR A 27 -1.04 10.80 -11.72
CA THR A 27 -0.12 11.15 -12.79
C THR A 27 0.07 12.67 -12.82
N ASP A 28 1.01 13.17 -13.56
CA ASP A 28 1.28 14.60 -13.73
C ASP A 28 0.12 15.40 -14.34
N GLU A 29 -0.81 14.72 -15.01
CA GLU A 29 -1.97 15.34 -15.66
C GLU A 29 -3.23 15.38 -14.78
N ASN A 30 -3.20 14.81 -13.59
CA ASN A 30 -4.37 14.66 -12.72
C ASN A 30 -4.51 15.79 -11.69
N GLU A 31 -5.68 15.82 -11.09
CA GLU A 31 -6.00 16.57 -9.88
C GLU A 31 -6.30 15.59 -8.75
N LEU A 32 -5.72 15.79 -7.57
CA LEU A 32 -6.04 15.03 -6.37
C LEU A 32 -7.28 15.63 -5.71
N VAL A 33 -8.32 14.84 -5.57
CA VAL A 33 -9.54 15.21 -4.83
C VAL A 33 -9.57 14.40 -3.53
N ILE A 34 -9.60 15.12 -2.40
CA ILE A 34 -9.67 14.55 -1.06
C ILE A 34 -11.03 14.87 -0.49
N THR A 35 -11.80 13.85 -0.12
CA THR A 35 -13.07 14.06 0.61
C THR A 35 -12.96 13.46 2.00
N GLY A 36 -13.60 14.12 2.95
CA GLY A 36 -13.57 13.67 4.33
C GLY A 36 -14.55 14.39 5.22
N THR A 37 -14.41 14.18 6.51
CA THR A 37 -15.21 14.80 7.54
C THR A 37 -14.35 15.32 8.68
N VAL A 38 -14.77 16.42 9.29
CA VAL A 38 -14.23 16.97 10.54
C VAL A 38 -15.33 16.94 11.59
N ARG A 39 -15.05 16.36 12.72
CA ARG A 39 -15.93 16.33 13.89
C ARG A 39 -15.34 17.20 14.99
N ASN A 40 -16.20 17.98 15.61
CA ASN A 40 -15.84 18.80 16.77
C ASN A 40 -16.18 18.06 18.06
N ASP A 41 -15.18 17.53 18.72
CA ASP A 41 -15.28 16.87 20.01
C ASP A 41 -14.93 17.79 21.20
N SER A 42 -14.66 19.07 20.92
CA SER A 42 -14.39 20.09 21.93
C SER A 42 -15.68 20.54 22.66
N PRO A 43 -15.56 21.19 23.81
CA PRO A 43 -16.72 21.66 24.57
C PRO A 43 -17.44 22.85 23.95
N THR A 44 -16.87 23.48 22.93
CA THR A 44 -17.36 24.74 22.32
C THR A 44 -17.60 24.59 20.82
N THR A 45 -18.34 25.52 20.24
CA THR A 45 -18.41 25.67 18.78
C THR A 45 -17.07 26.19 18.26
N LEU A 46 -16.51 25.52 17.28
CA LEU A 46 -15.27 25.93 16.63
C LEU A 46 -15.60 26.68 15.33
N ALA A 47 -15.06 27.89 15.24
CA ALA A 47 -15.07 28.69 14.02
C ALA A 47 -13.65 28.70 13.43
N ASN A 48 -13.53 29.04 12.14
CA ASN A 48 -12.22 29.17 11.47
C ASN A 48 -11.37 27.90 11.54
N ILE A 49 -11.96 26.77 11.20
CA ILE A 49 -11.21 25.51 11.08
C ILE A 49 -10.38 25.59 9.80
N SER A 50 -9.07 25.48 9.93
CA SER A 50 -8.13 25.33 8.81
C SER A 50 -7.83 23.87 8.58
N LEU A 51 -7.97 23.43 7.33
CA LEU A 51 -7.55 22.13 6.87
C LEU A 51 -6.28 22.28 6.06
N GLU A 52 -5.24 21.56 6.45
CA GLU A 52 -3.94 21.56 5.79
C GLU A 52 -3.67 20.16 5.25
N VAL A 53 -3.22 20.09 4.01
CA VAL A 53 -2.88 18.82 3.33
C VAL A 53 -1.39 18.77 3.11
N PHE A 54 -0.81 17.64 3.45
CA PHE A 54 0.59 17.32 3.23
C PHE A 54 0.69 16.01 2.44
N VAL A 55 1.45 16.01 1.37
CA VAL A 55 1.78 14.81 0.59
C VAL A 55 3.27 14.56 0.70
N ALA A 56 3.66 13.40 1.20
CA ALA A 56 5.06 13.06 1.34
C ALA A 56 5.75 13.01 -0.03
N ASN A 57 6.92 13.61 -0.15
CA ASN A 57 7.74 13.59 -1.36
C ASN A 57 8.53 12.28 -1.54
N GLU A 58 8.63 11.46 -0.49
CA GLU A 58 9.37 10.21 -0.50
C GLU A 58 8.45 9.00 -0.31
N THR A 59 8.89 7.85 -0.86
CA THR A 59 8.24 6.56 -0.61
C THR A 59 8.62 6.07 0.77
N PRO A 60 7.66 5.80 1.68
CA PRO A 60 7.97 5.30 3.01
C PRO A 60 8.53 3.87 2.92
N ILE A 61 9.79 3.70 3.30
CA ILE A 61 10.49 2.40 3.27
C ILE A 61 10.30 1.57 4.55
N SER A 62 9.66 2.14 5.58
CA SER A 62 9.42 1.45 6.85
C SER A 62 8.22 2.05 7.60
N VAL A 63 7.66 1.26 8.54
CA VAL A 63 6.56 1.73 9.41
C VAL A 63 6.96 2.94 10.26
N PRO A 64 8.18 3.04 10.82
CA PRO A 64 8.63 4.27 11.48
C PRO A 64 8.71 5.47 10.55
N ALA A 65 9.12 5.30 9.29
CA ALA A 65 9.14 6.37 8.30
C ALA A 65 7.75 6.94 8.00
N LEU A 66 6.72 6.09 8.04
CA LEU A 66 5.32 6.51 7.94
C LEU A 66 4.88 7.46 9.06
N THR A 67 5.45 7.34 10.25
CA THR A 67 5.12 8.20 11.40
C THR A 67 5.93 9.49 11.43
N THR A 68 7.12 9.50 10.84
CA THR A 68 8.07 10.62 10.90
C THR A 68 7.96 11.56 9.70
N ALA A 69 7.40 11.12 8.59
CA ALA A 69 7.41 11.80 7.29
C ALA A 69 6.68 13.18 7.22
N LEU A 70 6.32 13.80 8.36
CA LEU A 70 5.36 14.92 8.32
C LEU A 70 5.61 16.00 9.36
N SER A 71 6.84 16.29 9.74
CA SER A 71 7.02 17.15 10.91
C SER A 71 7.28 18.62 10.62
N ASP A 72 7.79 19.01 9.44
CA ASP A 72 8.29 20.37 9.24
C ASP A 72 8.05 20.98 7.83
N ASP A 73 7.21 20.39 6.99
CA ASP A 73 6.99 20.89 5.64
C ASP A 73 5.84 21.92 5.58
N GLU A 74 5.95 22.85 4.65
CA GLU A 74 4.86 23.75 4.29
C GLU A 74 3.69 22.95 3.67
N PRO A 75 2.42 23.22 4.03
CA PRO A 75 1.30 22.46 3.50
C PRO A 75 1.15 22.65 1.98
N ASP A 76 0.92 21.55 1.26
CA ASP A 76 0.69 21.54 -0.19
C ASP A 76 -0.63 22.21 -0.56
N ALA A 77 -1.60 22.22 0.35
CA ALA A 77 -2.86 22.93 0.21
C ALA A 77 -3.45 23.31 1.56
N THR A 78 -4.14 24.44 1.60
CA THR A 78 -4.90 24.91 2.75
C THR A 78 -6.34 25.17 2.35
N HIS A 79 -7.29 24.71 3.15
CA HIS A 79 -8.72 24.90 2.94
C HIS A 79 -9.40 25.34 4.24
N ALA A 80 -10.27 26.34 4.15
CA ALA A 80 -11.06 26.78 5.29
C ALA A 80 -12.37 25.98 5.36
N ALA A 81 -12.61 25.30 6.46
CA ALA A 81 -13.87 24.62 6.72
C ALA A 81 -14.86 25.54 7.42
N SER A 82 -16.15 25.25 7.24
CA SER A 82 -17.23 25.94 7.94
C SER A 82 -17.12 25.76 9.44
N SER A 83 -17.75 26.68 10.21
CA SER A 83 -17.86 26.50 11.66
C SER A 83 -18.61 25.23 12.02
N VAL A 84 -18.12 24.52 13.03
CA VAL A 84 -18.69 23.23 13.47
C VAL A 84 -19.11 23.35 14.93
N ALA A 85 -20.41 23.16 15.19
CA ALA A 85 -20.94 23.16 16.54
C ALA A 85 -20.37 21.99 17.36
N ARG A 86 -20.38 22.13 18.67
CA ARG A 86 -19.99 21.06 19.59
C ARG A 86 -20.69 19.74 19.25
N GLY A 87 -19.94 18.66 19.11
CA GLY A 87 -20.44 17.32 18.81
C GLY A 87 -20.94 17.12 17.37
N ALA A 88 -20.91 18.18 16.54
CA ALA A 88 -21.31 18.12 15.14
C ALA A 88 -20.15 17.66 14.23
N THR A 89 -20.52 17.24 13.03
CA THR A 89 -19.59 16.83 11.96
C THR A 89 -19.89 17.65 10.71
N THR A 90 -18.85 18.09 10.01
CA THR A 90 -18.96 18.70 8.69
C THR A 90 -18.12 17.94 7.67
N SER A 91 -18.56 17.93 6.42
CA SER A 91 -17.79 17.36 5.32
C SER A 91 -16.90 18.40 4.68
N PHE A 92 -15.80 17.95 4.07
CA PHE A 92 -14.93 18.77 3.25
C PHE A 92 -14.59 18.06 1.94
N GLU A 93 -14.28 18.88 0.93
CA GLU A 93 -13.70 18.43 -0.33
C GLU A 93 -12.57 19.39 -0.68
N ILE A 94 -11.37 18.86 -0.88
CA ILE A 94 -10.18 19.63 -1.23
C ILE A 94 -9.69 19.11 -2.58
N ARG A 95 -9.42 20.03 -3.52
CA ARG A 95 -8.89 19.75 -4.85
C ARG A 95 -7.51 20.36 -4.97
N ILE A 96 -6.54 19.54 -5.35
CA ILE A 96 -5.14 19.94 -5.46
C ILE A 96 -4.63 19.54 -6.85
N PRO A 97 -4.25 20.48 -7.70
CA PRO A 97 -3.57 20.16 -8.94
C PRO A 97 -2.29 19.38 -8.67
N THR A 98 -2.03 18.33 -9.41
CA THR A 98 -0.81 17.50 -9.23
C THR A 98 0.47 18.34 -9.37
N SER A 99 0.45 19.36 -10.21
CA SER A 99 1.56 20.31 -10.37
C SER A 99 1.93 21.10 -9.11
N SER A 100 1.05 21.15 -8.11
CA SER A 100 1.29 21.79 -6.81
C SER A 100 1.80 20.82 -5.75
N LEU A 101 1.86 19.51 -6.06
CA LEU A 101 2.35 18.49 -5.16
C LEU A 101 3.87 18.31 -5.31
N PRO A 102 4.58 17.88 -4.25
CA PRO A 102 6.02 17.65 -4.29
C PRO A 102 6.38 16.32 -5.00
N LEU A 103 5.72 16.00 -6.11
CA LEU A 103 5.83 14.75 -6.86
C LEU A 103 6.62 14.97 -8.15
N THR A 104 7.83 15.53 -8.02
CA THR A 104 8.60 16.01 -9.17
C THR A 104 9.63 14.99 -9.71
N ASP A 105 9.89 13.91 -8.99
CA ASP A 105 10.93 12.96 -9.39
C ASP A 105 10.36 11.90 -10.35
N ALA A 106 10.73 12.00 -11.63
CA ALA A 106 10.26 11.09 -12.68
C ALA A 106 10.74 9.64 -12.49
N GLU A 107 11.76 9.42 -11.65
CA GLU A 107 12.29 8.08 -11.37
C GLU A 107 11.67 7.44 -10.15
N GLU A 108 11.07 8.21 -9.24
CA GLU A 108 10.50 7.72 -7.99
C GLU A 108 8.98 7.52 -8.06
N TRP A 109 8.54 6.51 -8.74
CA TRP A 109 7.15 6.06 -8.61
C TRP A 109 6.93 5.29 -7.28
N GLY A 110 5.70 5.31 -6.76
CA GLY A 110 5.37 4.50 -5.58
C GLY A 110 4.37 5.15 -4.63
N PRO A 111 4.13 4.52 -3.47
CA PRO A 111 3.18 5.05 -2.50
C PRO A 111 3.68 6.34 -1.87
N ARG A 112 2.74 7.26 -1.63
CA ARG A 112 2.97 8.52 -0.91
C ARG A 112 1.94 8.65 0.20
N VAL A 113 2.40 9.05 1.38
CA VAL A 113 1.50 9.33 2.50
C VAL A 113 0.85 10.69 2.28
N THR A 114 -0.45 10.72 2.39
CA THR A 114 -1.23 11.97 2.38
C THR A 114 -1.83 12.17 3.76
N THR A 115 -1.55 13.31 4.39
CA THR A 115 -2.10 13.68 5.69
C THR A 115 -3.00 14.88 5.55
N VAL A 116 -4.13 14.85 6.22
CA VAL A 116 -5.01 16.00 6.40
C VAL A 116 -5.02 16.35 7.88
N THR A 117 -4.66 17.58 8.19
CA THR A 117 -4.66 18.13 9.56
C THR A 117 -5.71 19.22 9.64
N ALA A 118 -6.58 19.15 10.63
CA ALA A 118 -7.53 20.21 10.98
C ALA A 118 -7.03 20.95 12.22
N THR A 119 -7.07 22.28 12.18
CA THR A 119 -6.69 23.11 13.32
C THR A 119 -7.72 24.22 13.56
N SER A 120 -7.99 24.53 14.83
CA SER A 120 -8.80 25.66 15.25
C SER A 120 -8.40 26.11 16.67
N GLY A 121 -7.64 27.20 16.77
CA GLY A 121 -7.06 27.62 18.03
C GLY A 121 -6.10 26.56 18.60
N GLU A 122 -6.42 26.07 19.80
CA GLU A 122 -5.62 25.01 20.48
C GLU A 122 -6.07 23.59 20.11
N TYR A 123 -7.15 23.46 19.34
CA TYR A 123 -7.69 22.17 18.95
C TYR A 123 -7.14 21.70 17.61
N SER A 124 -6.77 20.44 17.52
CA SER A 124 -6.24 19.83 16.30
C SER A 124 -6.70 18.39 16.16
N GLY A 125 -6.70 17.92 14.92
CA GLY A 125 -6.94 16.52 14.58
C GLY A 125 -6.30 16.21 13.25
N LYS A 126 -5.91 14.96 13.03
CA LYS A 126 -5.27 14.54 11.77
C LYS A 126 -5.68 13.14 11.37
N ASP A 127 -5.71 12.90 10.06
CA ASP A 127 -5.88 11.57 9.48
C ASP A 127 -4.92 11.39 8.31
N ARG A 128 -4.59 10.15 8.00
CA ARG A 128 -3.62 9.76 6.98
C ARG A 128 -4.18 8.72 6.04
N SER A 129 -3.80 8.82 4.78
CA SER A 129 -4.11 7.84 3.75
C SER A 129 -2.94 7.71 2.78
N ILE A 130 -3.07 6.83 1.79
CA ILE A 130 -2.01 6.56 0.83
C ILE A 130 -2.55 6.74 -0.58
N ILE A 131 -1.80 7.47 -1.40
CA ILE A 131 -1.94 7.55 -2.85
C ILE A 131 -0.74 6.85 -3.49
N VAL A 132 -0.84 6.52 -4.77
CA VAL A 132 0.29 6.01 -5.56
C VAL A 132 0.65 7.06 -6.59
N TRP A 133 1.91 7.49 -6.57
CA TRP A 133 2.48 8.33 -7.62
C TRP A 133 2.96 7.46 -8.78
N ASP A 134 2.44 7.70 -9.97
CA ASP A 134 2.89 7.10 -11.22
C ASP A 134 3.55 8.19 -12.07
N SER A 135 4.87 8.23 -12.04
CA SER A 135 5.67 9.19 -12.78
C SER A 135 5.72 8.92 -14.29
N GLY A 136 5.08 7.85 -14.77
CA GLY A 136 5.21 7.40 -16.15
C GLY A 136 6.59 6.82 -16.49
N ALA A 137 7.46 6.63 -15.48
CA ALA A 137 8.78 6.05 -15.70
C ALA A 137 8.67 4.61 -16.25
N GLN A 138 9.48 4.32 -17.26
CA GLN A 138 9.53 2.98 -17.85
C GLN A 138 10.14 2.00 -16.84
N VAL A 139 9.30 1.17 -16.25
CA VAL A 139 9.76 0.11 -15.36
C VAL A 139 10.23 -1.07 -16.20
N SER A 140 11.48 -1.47 -16.03
CA SER A 140 12.00 -2.69 -16.66
C SER A 140 11.19 -3.89 -16.18
N ALA A 141 10.71 -4.70 -17.13
CA ALA A 141 9.97 -5.90 -16.81
C ALA A 141 10.80 -6.84 -15.92
N SER A 142 10.34 -7.07 -14.71
CA SER A 142 10.95 -8.06 -13.82
C SER A 142 10.57 -9.47 -14.25
N ARG A 143 11.57 -10.35 -14.36
CA ARG A 143 11.31 -11.78 -14.56
C ARG A 143 11.08 -12.41 -13.18
N VAL A 144 9.88 -12.85 -12.92
CA VAL A 144 9.55 -13.62 -11.73
C VAL A 144 9.63 -15.10 -12.06
N ASN A 145 10.52 -15.81 -11.39
CA ASN A 145 10.57 -17.27 -11.45
C ASN A 145 9.89 -17.83 -10.21
N THR A 146 8.87 -18.63 -10.42
CA THR A 146 8.18 -19.35 -9.34
C THR A 146 8.80 -20.73 -9.19
N VAL A 147 9.33 -21.06 -8.01
CA VAL A 147 9.82 -22.39 -7.68
C VAL A 147 8.72 -23.14 -6.95
N ILE A 148 8.26 -24.25 -7.52
CA ILE A 148 7.27 -25.13 -6.90
C ILE A 148 8.01 -26.35 -6.33
N PRO A 149 8.09 -26.51 -5.00
CA PRO A 149 8.65 -27.71 -4.40
C PRO A 149 7.64 -28.85 -4.55
N TRP A 150 8.07 -29.95 -5.19
CA TRP A 150 7.30 -31.18 -5.26
C TRP A 150 7.90 -32.18 -4.31
N THR A 151 7.36 -32.22 -3.10
CA THR A 151 7.74 -33.16 -2.03
C THR A 151 6.56 -34.06 -1.74
N SER A 152 6.82 -35.30 -1.36
CA SER A 152 5.78 -36.22 -0.91
C SER A 152 6.19 -36.88 0.41
N THR A 153 5.26 -36.85 1.35
CA THR A 153 5.36 -37.63 2.60
C THR A 153 4.79 -39.07 2.45
N SER A 154 4.20 -39.35 1.28
CA SER A 154 3.54 -40.62 0.95
C SER A 154 4.15 -41.23 -0.31
N THR A 155 4.34 -42.54 -0.31
CA THR A 155 4.86 -43.32 -1.44
C THR A 155 3.82 -43.51 -2.55
N THR A 156 2.58 -43.20 -2.33
CA THR A 156 1.48 -43.27 -3.30
C THR A 156 1.03 -41.86 -3.69
N GLN A 157 1.49 -41.39 -4.83
CA GLN A 157 0.97 -40.18 -5.45
C GLN A 157 -0.12 -40.54 -6.45
N ASP A 158 -1.22 -39.80 -6.40
CA ASP A 158 -2.29 -39.89 -7.39
C ASP A 158 -1.78 -39.42 -8.77
N GLN A 159 -2.19 -40.13 -9.84
CA GLN A 159 -1.85 -39.74 -11.21
C GLN A 159 -2.39 -38.36 -11.56
N GLY A 160 -3.51 -37.95 -10.96
CA GLY A 160 -4.09 -36.63 -11.13
C GLY A 160 -3.16 -35.49 -10.63
N GLU A 161 -2.58 -35.68 -9.46
CA GLU A 161 -1.62 -34.72 -8.89
C GLU A 161 -0.36 -34.57 -9.76
N ARG A 162 0.15 -35.72 -10.26
CA ARG A 162 1.32 -35.73 -11.15
C ARG A 162 1.04 -34.94 -12.44
N SER A 163 -0.12 -35.14 -13.05
CA SER A 163 -0.51 -34.44 -14.28
C SER A 163 -0.67 -32.96 -14.05
N ALA A 164 -1.25 -32.55 -12.91
CA ALA A 164 -1.42 -31.16 -12.56
C ALA A 164 -0.06 -30.46 -12.34
N VAL A 165 0.87 -31.08 -11.62
CA VAL A 165 2.20 -30.54 -11.36
C VAL A 165 3.02 -30.44 -12.64
N LEU A 166 2.98 -31.43 -13.52
CA LEU A 166 3.66 -31.41 -14.82
C LEU A 166 3.09 -30.34 -15.75
N SER A 167 1.77 -30.13 -15.71
CA SER A 167 1.12 -29.03 -16.44
C SER A 167 1.58 -27.65 -15.96
N LEU A 168 1.70 -27.47 -14.64
CA LEU A 168 2.25 -26.23 -14.06
C LEU A 168 3.73 -26.04 -14.42
N ALA A 169 4.52 -27.10 -14.42
CA ALA A 169 5.95 -27.03 -14.78
C ALA A 169 6.20 -26.65 -16.24
N SER A 170 5.20 -26.82 -17.12
CA SER A 170 5.29 -26.39 -18.52
C SER A 170 5.02 -24.89 -18.71
N ALA A 171 4.55 -24.17 -17.69
CA ALA A 171 4.32 -22.75 -17.76
C ALA A 171 5.63 -21.96 -17.78
N SER A 172 5.66 -20.86 -18.53
CA SER A 172 6.84 -19.98 -18.60
C SER A 172 7.11 -19.35 -17.23
N GLY A 173 8.37 -19.36 -16.79
CA GLY A 173 8.78 -18.78 -15.50
C GLY A 173 8.50 -19.68 -14.29
N VAL A 174 8.18 -20.96 -14.49
CA VAL A 174 8.00 -21.94 -13.42
C VAL A 174 9.18 -22.92 -13.41
N THR A 175 9.73 -23.17 -12.23
CA THR A 175 10.76 -24.18 -11.98
C THR A 175 10.21 -25.20 -10.98
N LEU A 176 10.25 -26.46 -11.32
CA LEU A 176 9.85 -27.54 -10.44
C LEU A 176 11.07 -28.09 -9.67
N ALA A 177 11.05 -27.99 -8.36
CA ALA A 177 12.04 -28.61 -7.48
C ALA A 177 11.50 -29.96 -7.00
N VAL A 178 11.97 -31.07 -7.61
CA VAL A 178 11.47 -32.41 -7.33
C VAL A 178 12.34 -33.07 -6.28
N ASP A 179 11.71 -33.67 -5.26
CA ASP A 179 12.39 -34.55 -4.31
C ASP A 179 12.97 -35.75 -5.08
N PRO A 180 14.28 -36.03 -4.98
CA PRO A 180 14.91 -37.18 -5.63
C PRO A 180 14.26 -38.54 -5.33
N LEU A 181 13.59 -38.69 -4.19
CA LEU A 181 12.87 -39.88 -3.81
C LEU A 181 11.63 -40.15 -4.67
N LEU A 182 11.11 -39.14 -5.35
CA LEU A 182 9.96 -39.26 -6.25
C LEU A 182 10.34 -39.64 -7.68
N ILE A 183 11.63 -39.62 -8.00
CA ILE A 183 12.14 -40.03 -9.32
C ILE A 183 12.27 -41.56 -9.34
N PRO A 184 11.57 -42.25 -10.25
CA PRO A 184 11.72 -43.69 -10.39
C PRO A 184 13.19 -44.03 -10.69
N ARG A 185 13.78 -44.89 -9.88
CA ARG A 185 15.10 -45.42 -10.20
C ARG A 185 14.97 -46.34 -11.41
N GLY A 186 15.70 -46.04 -12.46
CA GLY A 186 15.80 -46.92 -13.61
C GLY A 186 16.32 -48.35 -13.21
N PRO A 187 16.12 -49.34 -14.06
CA PRO A 187 16.61 -50.68 -13.79
C PRO A 187 18.12 -50.62 -13.54
N GLN A 188 18.52 -51.16 -12.39
CA GLN A 188 19.93 -51.22 -12.01
C GLN A 188 20.65 -52.16 -12.98
N PRO A 189 21.79 -51.77 -13.55
CA PRO A 189 22.54 -52.67 -14.41
C PRO A 189 22.92 -53.91 -13.62
N THR A 190 22.49 -55.06 -14.11
CA THR A 190 22.88 -56.38 -13.55
C THR A 190 24.40 -56.54 -13.75
N ALA A 191 25.12 -56.69 -12.66
CA ALA A 191 26.54 -57.00 -12.74
C ALA A 191 26.72 -58.30 -13.54
N THR A 192 27.42 -58.21 -14.68
CA THR A 192 27.82 -59.38 -15.44
C THR A 192 28.83 -60.13 -14.62
N PRO A 193 28.61 -61.49 -14.31
CA PRO A 193 29.62 -62.25 -13.58
C PRO A 193 30.90 -62.36 -14.43
N SER A 194 32.04 -62.03 -13.83
CA SER A 194 33.36 -62.24 -14.45
C SER A 194 33.54 -63.71 -14.78
N PRO A 195 33.99 -64.10 -15.98
CA PRO A 195 34.36 -65.45 -16.29
C PRO A 195 35.59 -65.87 -15.47
N SER A 196 35.54 -67.10 -14.89
CA SER A 196 36.61 -67.78 -14.15
C SER A 196 37.73 -68.19 -15.05
#